data_fa2d7c492e42f378f1b8f5dbc0580a40
#
_entry.id   fa2d7c492e42f378f1b8f5dbc0580a40
#
_cell.length_a   1.000
_cell.length_b   1.000
_cell.length_c   1.000
_cell.angle_alpha   90.00
_cell.angle_beta   90.00
_cell.angle_gamma   90.00
#
_symmetry.space_group_name_H-M   'P 1'
#
loop_
_entity.id
_entity.type
_entity.pdbx_description
1 polymer ?
#
loop_
_entity_poly.entity_id
_entity_poly.type
_entity_poly.pdbx_seq_one_letter_code
_entity_poly.pdbx_strand_id
1 'polypeptide(L)'
;MRQSKLEKKQNKARVKEYAKIRAKSGKKFSKEKVRKFFMGSKEKQGFLKVFCIYALLICIGFIYLNPILQMLSKSFMNLDDLLDSSINWIPSKFILSNYAQAAKSMDFWASLGKSIILAGVPTLCNLISCAIIGYGLARFEFPFKKVVLAVIVFTFILPSQVTMIPTYALYSQIGILGTILPFVVPPLLGMGINAPIFILIFWQFFRQVPKVLIEAAQIDGAGYFKSFFRISLPSATPESDRKSVV
;
A
#
# COMPACT_ATOMS: atom_id res chain seq x y z
N MET A 1 -42.76 -45.82 62.40
CA MET A 1 -41.27 -45.69 62.50
C MET A 1 -40.50 -46.14 61.27
N ARG A 2 -40.98 -47.10 60.46
CA ARG A 2 -40.28 -47.64 59.30
C ARG A 2 -40.30 -46.74 58.06
N GLN A 3 -41.40 -46.02 57.83
CA GLN A 3 -41.60 -45.13 56.67
C GLN A 3 -40.69 -43.88 56.72
N SER A 4 -40.48 -43.28 57.91
CA SER A 4 -39.63 -42.10 58.02
C SER A 4 -38.12 -42.35 57.78
N LYS A 5 -37.69 -43.62 58.02
CA LYS A 5 -36.33 -44.05 57.68
C LYS A 5 -36.11 -44.26 56.20
N LEU A 6 -37.14 -44.70 55.46
CA LEU A 6 -37.09 -44.85 54.01
C LEU A 6 -37.05 -43.49 53.29
N GLU A 7 -37.89 -42.55 53.70
CA GLU A 7 -37.88 -41.17 53.17
C GLU A 7 -36.56 -40.46 53.39
N LYS A 8 -35.96 -40.59 54.57
CA LYS A 8 -34.61 -40.04 54.86
C LYS A 8 -33.55 -40.65 53.97
N LYS A 9 -33.64 -41.95 53.67
CA LYS A 9 -32.67 -42.65 52.83
C LYS A 9 -32.82 -42.22 51.33
N GLN A 10 -34.07 -42.02 50.87
CA GLN A 10 -34.34 -41.52 49.52
C GLN A 10 -33.91 -40.08 49.33
N ASN A 11 -34.16 -39.19 50.30
CA ASN A 11 -33.73 -37.80 50.27
C ASN A 11 -32.17 -37.69 50.24
N LYS A 12 -31.52 -38.53 51.02
CA LYS A 12 -30.04 -38.54 51.05
C LYS A 12 -29.43 -39.03 49.74
N ALA A 13 -30.11 -39.97 49.03
CA ALA A 13 -29.72 -40.44 47.71
C ALA A 13 -29.89 -39.34 46.63
N ARG A 14 -31.07 -38.66 46.66
CA ARG A 14 -31.36 -37.54 45.73
C ARG A 14 -30.36 -36.38 45.92
N VAL A 15 -30.04 -35.97 47.12
CA VAL A 15 -29.06 -34.91 47.39
C VAL A 15 -27.68 -35.31 46.89
N LYS A 16 -27.25 -36.58 47.03
CA LYS A 16 -25.98 -37.04 46.48
C LYS A 16 -25.97 -37.04 44.92
N GLU A 17 -27.08 -37.36 44.32
CA GLU A 17 -27.26 -37.35 42.89
C GLU A 17 -27.22 -35.91 42.32
N TYR A 18 -27.94 -34.97 42.93
CA TYR A 18 -27.86 -33.54 42.58
C TYR A 18 -26.47 -32.96 42.78
N ALA A 19 -25.75 -33.34 43.84
CA ALA A 19 -24.37 -32.91 44.03
C ALA A 19 -23.42 -33.44 42.97
N LYS A 20 -23.59 -34.70 42.51
CA LYS A 20 -22.83 -35.26 41.40
C LYS A 20 -23.13 -34.57 40.07
N ILE A 21 -24.40 -34.28 39.76
CA ILE A 21 -24.81 -33.57 38.55
C ILE A 21 -24.24 -32.15 38.55
N ARG A 22 -24.28 -31.44 39.69
CA ARG A 22 -23.75 -30.08 39.86
C ARG A 22 -22.20 -30.05 39.69
N ALA A 23 -21.50 -31.02 40.24
CA ALA A 23 -20.05 -31.15 40.12
C ALA A 23 -19.64 -31.46 38.68
N LYS A 24 -20.39 -32.32 37.97
CA LYS A 24 -20.17 -32.67 36.57
C LYS A 24 -20.47 -31.51 35.63
N SER A 25 -21.52 -30.75 35.93
CA SER A 25 -21.90 -29.53 35.18
C SER A 25 -20.88 -28.42 35.40
N GLY A 26 -20.39 -28.17 36.63
CA GLY A 26 -19.38 -27.16 36.93
C GLY A 26 -18.02 -27.47 36.26
N LYS A 27 -17.61 -28.75 36.25
CA LYS A 27 -16.37 -29.17 35.53
C LYS A 27 -16.50 -29.03 34.01
N LYS A 28 -17.67 -29.31 33.44
CA LYS A 28 -17.92 -29.16 32.00
C LYS A 28 -17.92 -27.68 31.60
N PHE A 29 -18.55 -26.82 32.40
CA PHE A 29 -18.60 -25.36 32.19
C PHE A 29 -17.21 -24.71 32.30
N SER A 30 -16.36 -25.18 33.22
CA SER A 30 -14.98 -24.73 33.35
C SER A 30 -14.13 -25.12 32.12
N LYS A 31 -14.25 -26.37 31.66
CA LYS A 31 -13.52 -26.85 30.46
C LYS A 31 -13.94 -26.13 29.19
N GLU A 32 -15.24 -25.81 29.01
CA GLU A 32 -15.72 -25.04 27.87
C GLU A 32 -15.25 -23.59 27.90
N LYS A 33 -15.19 -22.94 29.07
CA LYS A 33 -14.63 -21.59 29.22
C LYS A 33 -13.16 -21.55 28.85
N VAL A 34 -12.36 -22.52 29.34
CA VAL A 34 -10.94 -22.63 29.02
C VAL A 34 -10.76 -22.89 27.51
N ARG A 35 -11.54 -23.79 26.93
CA ARG A 35 -11.49 -24.07 25.49
C ARG A 35 -11.85 -22.82 24.65
N LYS A 36 -12.89 -22.08 25.05
CA LYS A 36 -13.29 -20.84 24.37
C LYS A 36 -12.23 -19.74 24.52
N PHE A 37 -11.52 -19.68 25.62
CA PHE A 37 -10.41 -18.74 25.81
C PHE A 37 -9.24 -19.06 24.87
N PHE A 38 -8.84 -20.32 24.78
CA PHE A 38 -7.70 -20.73 23.94
C PHE A 38 -8.05 -20.81 22.46
N MET A 39 -9.16 -21.43 22.09
CA MET A 39 -9.54 -21.67 20.68
C MET A 39 -10.46 -20.59 20.10
N GLY A 40 -11.04 -19.73 20.94
CA GLY A 40 -11.99 -18.70 20.52
C GLY A 40 -13.44 -19.17 20.41
N SER A 41 -14.33 -18.23 20.13
CA SER A 41 -15.75 -18.41 19.84
C SER A 41 -16.06 -17.83 18.48
N LYS A 42 -17.28 -18.04 17.95
CA LYS A 42 -17.71 -17.51 16.63
C LYS A 42 -17.54 -15.97 16.51
N GLU A 43 -17.55 -15.25 17.63
CA GLU A 43 -17.45 -13.77 17.69
C GLU A 43 -16.09 -13.26 18.18
N LYS A 44 -15.29 -14.08 18.90
CA LYS A 44 -14.00 -13.64 19.46
C LYS A 44 -12.90 -14.61 19.10
N GLN A 45 -11.79 -14.08 18.61
CA GLN A 45 -10.60 -14.86 18.30
C GLN A 45 -9.99 -15.42 19.60
N GLY A 46 -9.61 -16.71 19.61
CA GLY A 46 -8.97 -17.35 20.74
C GLY A 46 -7.56 -16.83 20.97
N PHE A 47 -7.12 -16.86 22.22
CA PHE A 47 -5.77 -16.42 22.63
C PHE A 47 -4.65 -17.11 21.83
N LEU A 48 -4.77 -18.42 21.63
CA LEU A 48 -3.76 -19.19 20.90
C LEU A 48 -3.61 -18.72 19.44
N LYS A 49 -4.75 -18.47 18.76
CA LYS A 49 -4.74 -17.95 17.37
C LYS A 49 -4.08 -16.58 17.31
N VAL A 50 -4.44 -15.68 18.21
CA VAL A 50 -3.88 -14.33 18.28
C VAL A 50 -2.39 -14.39 18.58
N PHE A 51 -1.97 -15.22 19.54
CA PHE A 51 -0.56 -15.43 19.88
C PHE A 51 0.24 -15.96 18.68
N CYS A 52 -0.27 -16.99 17.99
CA CYS A 52 0.41 -17.53 16.81
C CYS A 52 0.53 -16.48 15.68
N ILE A 53 -0.50 -15.68 15.46
CA ILE A 53 -0.46 -14.61 14.45
C ILE A 53 0.62 -13.57 14.81
N TYR A 54 0.62 -13.07 16.05
CA TYR A 54 1.64 -12.10 16.47
C TYR A 54 3.04 -12.67 16.51
N ALA A 55 3.21 -13.91 16.99
CA ALA A 55 4.50 -14.59 16.98
C ALA A 55 5.03 -14.71 15.53
N LEU A 56 4.18 -15.13 14.59
CA LEU A 56 4.55 -15.24 13.18
C LEU A 56 4.86 -13.87 12.57
N LEU A 57 4.07 -12.84 12.86
CA LEU A 57 4.32 -11.48 12.39
C LEU A 57 5.64 -10.91 12.95
N ILE A 58 5.96 -11.17 14.23
CA ILE A 58 7.23 -10.74 14.83
C ILE A 58 8.41 -11.49 14.19
N CYS A 59 8.31 -12.79 13.98
CA CYS A 59 9.36 -13.57 13.32
C CYS A 59 9.61 -13.09 11.89
N ILE A 60 8.55 -12.92 11.10
CA ILE A 60 8.64 -12.39 9.72
C ILE A 60 9.20 -10.96 9.76
N GLY A 61 8.65 -10.11 10.64
CA GLY A 61 9.10 -8.72 10.79
C GLY A 61 10.58 -8.64 11.14
N PHE A 62 11.06 -9.50 12.05
CA PHE A 62 12.47 -9.56 12.41
C PHE A 62 13.35 -9.97 11.21
N ILE A 63 12.95 -10.99 10.44
CA ILE A 63 13.71 -11.42 9.24
C ILE A 63 13.84 -10.27 8.24
N TYR A 64 12.75 -9.53 7.98
CA TYR A 64 12.76 -8.40 7.04
C TYR A 64 13.49 -7.17 7.58
N LEU A 65 13.38 -6.90 8.89
CA LEU A 65 14.02 -5.74 9.52
C LEU A 65 15.51 -5.98 9.81
N ASN A 66 15.93 -7.24 9.99
CA ASN A 66 17.31 -7.58 10.36
C ASN A 66 18.36 -6.95 9.43
N PRO A 67 18.28 -7.02 8.08
CA PRO A 67 19.25 -6.38 7.20
C PRO A 67 19.30 -4.85 7.38
N ILE A 68 18.14 -4.20 7.57
CA ILE A 68 18.04 -2.77 7.77
C ILE A 68 18.68 -2.36 9.10
N LEU A 69 18.37 -3.09 10.17
CA LEU A 69 18.97 -2.85 11.49
C LEU A 69 20.49 -3.07 11.48
N GLN A 70 20.97 -4.10 10.77
CA GLN A 70 22.41 -4.32 10.59
C GLN A 70 23.07 -3.19 9.80
N MET A 71 22.45 -2.72 8.70
CA MET A 71 22.96 -1.56 7.96
C MET A 71 23.05 -0.32 8.86
N LEU A 72 22.00 -0.07 9.66
CA LEU A 72 21.98 1.05 10.59
C LEU A 72 23.09 0.91 11.65
N SER A 73 23.24 -0.26 12.26
CA SER A 73 24.28 -0.52 13.24
C SER A 73 25.69 -0.33 12.64
N LYS A 74 25.94 -0.97 11.50
CA LYS A 74 27.23 -0.91 10.80
C LYS A 74 27.59 0.50 10.32
N SER A 75 26.60 1.36 10.05
CA SER A 75 26.84 2.74 9.63
C SER A 75 27.55 3.60 10.70
N PHE A 76 27.46 3.19 11.97
CA PHE A 76 28.13 3.85 13.10
C PHE A 76 29.43 3.16 13.53
N MET A 77 29.81 2.03 12.91
CA MET A 77 30.99 1.26 13.24
C MET A 77 32.27 1.86 12.61
N ASN A 78 33.37 1.74 13.31
CA ASN A 78 34.69 2.02 12.74
C ASN A 78 35.16 0.85 11.86
N LEU A 79 36.27 0.99 11.17
CA LEU A 79 36.84 -0.05 10.31
C LEU A 79 37.25 -1.28 11.11
N ASP A 80 37.79 -1.10 12.32
CA ASP A 80 38.22 -2.20 13.18
C ASP A 80 37.02 -3.03 13.64
N ASP A 81 35.90 -2.39 14.02
CA ASP A 81 34.65 -3.08 14.37
C ASP A 81 34.04 -3.85 13.19
N LEU A 82 34.17 -3.30 11.97
CA LEU A 82 33.65 -3.97 10.76
C LEU A 82 34.48 -5.20 10.37
N LEU A 83 35.75 -5.24 10.73
CA LEU A 83 36.66 -6.36 10.47
C LEU A 83 36.61 -7.43 11.59
N ASP A 84 36.14 -7.07 12.78
CA ASP A 84 36.00 -7.98 13.90
C ASP A 84 34.67 -8.73 13.85
N SER A 85 34.72 -10.03 13.54
CA SER A 85 33.54 -10.89 13.45
C SER A 85 32.78 -11.07 14.77
N SER A 86 33.39 -10.71 15.92
CA SER A 86 32.76 -10.78 17.24
C SER A 86 31.77 -9.61 17.48
N ILE A 87 31.94 -8.47 16.77
CA ILE A 87 31.13 -7.28 16.90
C ILE A 87 30.07 -7.24 15.80
N ASN A 88 28.82 -7.69 16.12
CA ASN A 88 27.77 -7.80 15.10
C ASN A 88 26.73 -6.68 15.16
N TRP A 89 26.36 -6.21 16.36
CA TRP A 89 25.19 -5.34 16.54
C TRP A 89 25.50 -4.00 17.20
N ILE A 90 26.43 -3.94 18.12
CA ILE A 90 26.72 -2.73 18.92
C ILE A 90 28.13 -2.28 18.61
N PRO A 91 28.31 -1.08 18.05
CA PRO A 91 29.65 -0.54 17.78
C PRO A 91 30.39 -0.28 19.07
N SER A 92 31.71 -0.54 19.10
CA SER A 92 32.59 -0.19 20.24
C SER A 92 32.65 1.30 20.47
N LYS A 93 32.58 2.09 19.37
CA LYS A 93 32.51 3.55 19.38
C LYS A 93 31.56 4.02 18.29
N PHE A 94 30.67 4.94 18.65
CA PHE A 94 29.77 5.57 17.67
C PHE A 94 30.54 6.60 16.84
N ILE A 95 30.63 6.39 15.52
CA ILE A 95 31.35 7.25 14.60
C ILE A 95 30.34 7.84 13.59
N LEU A 96 30.24 9.17 13.54
CA LEU A 96 29.43 9.89 12.56
C LEU A 96 30.24 10.33 11.32
N SER A 97 31.57 10.20 11.36
CA SER A 97 32.44 10.55 10.23
C SER A 97 32.15 9.75 8.97
N ASN A 98 31.62 8.51 9.11
CA ASN A 98 31.24 7.69 7.97
C ASN A 98 30.18 8.38 7.09
N TYR A 99 29.21 9.07 7.69
CA TYR A 99 28.19 9.83 6.95
C TYR A 99 28.78 11.03 6.21
N ALA A 100 29.69 11.77 6.85
CA ALA A 100 30.37 12.89 6.20
C ALA A 100 31.25 12.42 5.04
N GLN A 101 31.95 11.30 5.21
CA GLN A 101 32.79 10.71 4.17
C GLN A 101 31.94 10.15 3.01
N ALA A 102 30.84 9.45 3.31
CA ALA A 102 29.91 8.98 2.31
C ALA A 102 29.28 10.15 1.53
N ALA A 103 28.83 11.20 2.22
CA ALA A 103 28.27 12.39 1.58
C ALA A 103 29.27 13.07 0.64
N LYS A 104 30.55 13.15 1.05
CA LYS A 104 31.61 13.69 0.21
C LYS A 104 31.91 12.79 -1.00
N SER A 105 32.01 11.48 -0.80
CA SER A 105 32.34 10.52 -1.87
C SER A 105 31.24 10.42 -2.91
N MET A 106 29.97 10.65 -2.55
CA MET A 106 28.81 10.62 -3.44
C MET A 106 28.48 11.98 -4.06
N ASP A 107 29.21 13.02 -3.74
CA ASP A 107 28.79 14.39 -4.07
C ASP A 107 27.31 14.63 -3.74
N PHE A 108 26.95 14.32 -2.49
CA PHE A 108 25.57 14.15 -2.04
C PHE A 108 24.62 15.27 -2.53
N TRP A 109 25.03 16.52 -2.38
CA TRP A 109 24.16 17.66 -2.73
C TRP A 109 23.94 17.77 -4.24
N ALA A 110 24.97 17.56 -5.05
CA ALA A 110 24.85 17.55 -6.51
C ALA A 110 24.04 16.35 -7.00
N SER A 111 24.26 15.18 -6.41
CA SER A 111 23.53 13.96 -6.75
C SER A 111 22.07 14.05 -6.32
N LEU A 112 21.79 14.64 -5.16
CA LEU A 112 20.43 14.88 -4.69
C LEU A 112 19.65 15.82 -5.64
N GLY A 113 20.28 16.92 -6.04
CA GLY A 113 19.68 17.86 -7.01
C GLY A 113 19.37 17.18 -8.35
N LYS A 114 20.30 16.40 -8.89
CA LYS A 114 20.09 15.61 -10.11
C LYS A 114 18.97 14.58 -9.95
N SER A 115 18.91 13.90 -8.80
CA SER A 115 17.86 12.90 -8.51
C SER A 115 16.49 13.54 -8.41
N ILE A 116 16.38 14.71 -7.77
CA ILE A 116 15.11 15.46 -7.69
C ILE A 116 14.63 15.87 -9.10
N ILE A 117 15.52 16.36 -9.93
CA ILE A 117 15.18 16.73 -11.31
C ILE A 117 14.79 15.48 -12.13
N LEU A 118 15.61 14.42 -12.05
CA LEU A 118 15.39 13.18 -12.81
C LEU A 118 14.14 12.42 -12.40
N ALA A 119 13.73 12.51 -11.17
CA ALA A 119 12.48 11.92 -10.69
C ALA A 119 11.29 12.89 -10.82
N GLY A 120 11.47 14.16 -10.45
CA GLY A 120 10.38 15.14 -10.37
C GLY A 120 9.84 15.56 -11.74
N VAL A 121 10.73 15.91 -12.66
CA VAL A 121 10.30 16.39 -13.99
C VAL A 121 9.51 15.31 -14.77
N PRO A 122 9.99 14.08 -14.91
CA PRO A 122 9.21 13.02 -15.58
C PRO A 122 7.89 12.72 -14.89
N THR A 123 7.87 12.74 -13.55
CA THR A 123 6.64 12.50 -12.77
C THR A 123 5.58 13.56 -13.04
N LEU A 124 5.97 14.83 -13.04
CA LEU A 124 5.06 15.94 -13.37
C LEU A 124 4.56 15.84 -14.80
N CYS A 125 5.45 15.56 -15.76
CA CYS A 125 5.07 15.36 -17.16
C CYS A 125 4.06 14.20 -17.29
N ASN A 126 4.31 13.07 -16.63
CA ASN A 126 3.43 11.90 -16.65
C ASN A 126 2.06 12.21 -16.03
N LEU A 127 2.04 12.91 -14.90
CA LEU A 127 0.80 13.29 -14.24
C LEU A 127 -0.07 14.20 -15.13
N ILE A 128 0.54 15.23 -15.70
CA ILE A 128 -0.16 16.20 -16.55
C ILE A 128 -0.68 15.52 -17.81
N SER A 129 0.15 14.76 -18.51
CA SER A 129 -0.25 14.11 -19.75
C SER A 129 -1.33 13.04 -19.53
N CYS A 130 -1.20 12.20 -18.49
CA CYS A 130 -2.20 11.20 -18.14
C CYS A 130 -3.53 11.83 -17.72
N ALA A 131 -3.50 12.96 -17.00
CA ALA A 131 -4.70 13.69 -16.62
C ALA A 131 -5.41 14.28 -17.87
N ILE A 132 -4.66 14.88 -18.79
CA ILE A 132 -5.22 15.44 -20.04
C ILE A 132 -5.83 14.33 -20.90
N ILE A 133 -5.10 13.22 -21.09
CA ILE A 133 -5.57 12.06 -21.86
C ILE A 133 -6.82 11.46 -21.22
N GLY A 134 -6.78 11.23 -19.88
CA GLY A 134 -7.93 10.71 -19.12
C GLY A 134 -9.16 11.61 -19.21
N TYR A 135 -8.96 12.93 -19.14
CA TYR A 135 -10.04 13.89 -19.34
C TYR A 135 -10.62 13.85 -20.77
N GLY A 136 -9.75 13.83 -21.78
CA GLY A 136 -10.16 13.70 -23.18
C GLY A 136 -10.99 12.43 -23.41
N LEU A 137 -10.53 11.28 -22.91
CA LEU A 137 -11.26 10.03 -22.96
C LEU A 137 -12.59 10.06 -22.18
N ALA A 138 -12.69 10.84 -21.11
CA ALA A 138 -13.92 10.92 -20.33
C ALA A 138 -14.98 11.81 -20.98
N ARG A 139 -14.57 12.87 -21.68
CA ARG A 139 -15.45 13.96 -22.13
C ARG A 139 -15.78 13.93 -23.60
N PHE A 140 -14.83 13.55 -24.44
CA PHE A 140 -15.05 13.53 -25.87
C PHE A 140 -15.57 12.18 -26.34
N GLU A 141 -16.54 12.22 -27.26
CA GLU A 141 -16.99 11.07 -28.01
C GLU A 141 -16.35 11.11 -29.41
N PHE A 142 -15.61 10.08 -29.76
CA PHE A 142 -14.95 9.98 -31.06
C PHE A 142 -14.99 8.53 -31.56
N PRO A 143 -14.86 8.30 -32.88
CA PRO A 143 -14.82 6.97 -33.43
C PRO A 143 -13.62 6.20 -32.87
N PHE A 144 -13.78 4.88 -32.69
CA PHE A 144 -12.75 3.99 -32.15
C PHE A 144 -12.33 4.23 -30.68
N LYS A 145 -13.01 5.07 -29.89
CA LYS A 145 -12.74 5.29 -28.47
C LYS A 145 -12.59 3.99 -27.67
N LYS A 146 -13.45 2.98 -27.94
CA LYS A 146 -13.36 1.67 -27.30
C LYS A 146 -12.08 0.93 -27.66
N VAL A 147 -11.62 1.07 -28.89
CA VAL A 147 -10.34 0.46 -29.34
C VAL A 147 -9.17 1.13 -28.64
N VAL A 148 -9.17 2.46 -28.54
CA VAL A 148 -8.13 3.20 -27.81
C VAL A 148 -8.07 2.76 -26.35
N LEU A 149 -9.20 2.61 -25.67
CA LEU A 149 -9.27 2.11 -24.30
C LEU A 149 -8.74 0.65 -24.22
N ALA A 150 -9.09 -0.21 -25.17
CA ALA A 150 -8.60 -1.57 -25.21
C ALA A 150 -7.07 -1.62 -25.42
N VAL A 151 -6.53 -0.76 -26.26
CA VAL A 151 -5.07 -0.64 -26.48
C VAL A 151 -4.37 -0.16 -25.21
N ILE A 152 -4.93 0.83 -24.48
CA ILE A 152 -4.38 1.28 -23.20
C ILE A 152 -4.34 0.14 -22.18
N VAL A 153 -5.42 -0.64 -22.07
CA VAL A 153 -5.45 -1.82 -21.19
C VAL A 153 -4.45 -2.87 -21.64
N PHE A 154 -4.31 -3.10 -22.94
CA PHE A 154 -3.36 -4.05 -23.48
C PHE A 154 -1.90 -3.63 -23.19
N THR A 155 -1.57 -2.36 -23.36
CA THR A 155 -0.22 -1.85 -23.03
C THR A 155 0.10 -1.96 -21.54
N PHE A 156 -0.90 -1.94 -20.65
CA PHE A 156 -0.72 -2.18 -19.22
C PHE A 156 -0.30 -3.64 -18.92
N ILE A 157 -0.83 -4.59 -19.69
CA ILE A 157 -0.54 -6.03 -19.52
C ILE A 157 0.86 -6.39 -20.07
N LEU A 158 1.36 -5.62 -21.03
CA LEU A 158 2.67 -5.88 -21.65
C LEU A 158 3.81 -5.70 -20.62
N PRO A 159 4.67 -6.72 -20.45
CA PRO A 159 5.84 -6.59 -19.59
C PRO A 159 6.81 -5.53 -20.17
N SER A 160 7.26 -4.60 -19.33
CA SER A 160 8.22 -3.55 -19.73
C SER A 160 9.54 -4.12 -20.30
N GLN A 161 9.90 -5.33 -19.90
CA GLN A 161 11.11 -6.04 -20.39
C GLN A 161 11.08 -6.27 -21.89
N VAL A 162 9.90 -6.48 -22.49
CA VAL A 162 9.75 -6.70 -23.95
C VAL A 162 10.05 -5.42 -24.73
N THR A 163 9.69 -4.27 -24.19
CA THR A 163 9.86 -2.97 -24.84
C THR A 163 11.21 -2.32 -24.56
N MET A 164 11.97 -2.80 -23.56
CA MET A 164 13.21 -2.17 -23.11
C MET A 164 14.28 -2.10 -24.21
N ILE A 165 14.57 -3.21 -24.89
CA ILE A 165 15.59 -3.28 -25.96
C ILE A 165 15.22 -2.43 -27.17
N PRO A 166 13.99 -2.55 -27.75
CA PRO A 166 13.59 -1.69 -28.86
C PRO A 166 13.59 -0.20 -28.50
N THR A 167 13.18 0.15 -27.28
CA THR A 167 13.18 1.54 -26.84
C THR A 167 14.61 2.11 -26.71
N TYR A 168 15.53 1.32 -26.16
CA TYR A 168 16.94 1.70 -26.08
C TYR A 168 17.56 1.90 -27.50
N ALA A 169 17.30 0.98 -28.44
CA ALA A 169 17.77 1.08 -29.81
C ALA A 169 17.22 2.37 -30.47
N LEU A 170 15.93 2.65 -30.30
CA LEU A 170 15.31 3.88 -30.81
C LEU A 170 15.99 5.13 -30.24
N TYR A 171 16.20 5.21 -28.92
CA TYR A 171 16.85 6.37 -28.28
C TYR A 171 18.31 6.53 -28.69
N SER A 172 18.99 5.42 -28.98
CA SER A 172 20.34 5.45 -29.57
C SER A 172 20.33 6.02 -30.98
N GLN A 173 19.38 5.60 -31.82
CA GLN A 173 19.29 6.06 -33.23
C GLN A 173 18.95 7.55 -33.32
N ILE A 174 18.07 8.05 -32.47
CA ILE A 174 17.70 9.48 -32.41
C ILE A 174 18.68 10.34 -31.59
N GLY A 175 19.74 9.74 -31.02
CA GLY A 175 20.83 10.46 -30.35
C GLY A 175 20.48 11.12 -29.03
N ILE A 176 19.44 10.67 -28.33
CA ILE A 176 19.03 11.28 -27.05
C ILE A 176 19.59 10.54 -25.82
N LEU A 177 20.30 9.43 -25.98
CA LEU A 177 20.97 8.74 -24.89
C LEU A 177 21.99 9.64 -24.19
N GLY A 178 22.14 9.48 -22.88
CA GLY A 178 23.02 10.31 -22.06
C GLY A 178 22.44 11.68 -21.65
N THR A 179 21.23 12.01 -22.13
CA THR A 179 20.50 13.24 -21.74
C THR A 179 19.31 12.92 -20.82
N ILE A 180 18.59 13.95 -20.38
CA ILE A 180 17.34 13.76 -19.60
C ILE A 180 16.14 13.39 -20.51
N LEU A 181 16.24 13.57 -21.82
CA LEU A 181 15.13 13.40 -22.77
C LEU A 181 14.47 12.01 -22.74
N PRO A 182 15.21 10.88 -22.67
CA PRO A 182 14.61 9.55 -22.53
C PRO A 182 13.66 9.40 -21.35
N PHE A 183 13.86 10.19 -20.30
CA PHE A 183 13.02 10.14 -19.09
C PHE A 183 11.85 11.13 -19.15
N VAL A 184 11.93 12.20 -19.95
CA VAL A 184 10.93 13.26 -20.02
C VAL A 184 9.97 13.09 -21.19
N VAL A 185 10.47 12.72 -22.37
CA VAL A 185 9.66 12.65 -23.61
C VAL A 185 8.56 11.59 -23.53
N PRO A 186 8.82 10.33 -23.12
CA PRO A 186 7.76 9.34 -23.04
C PRO A 186 6.65 9.72 -22.03
N PRO A 187 6.98 10.13 -20.79
CA PRO A 187 5.96 10.61 -19.87
C PRO A 187 5.12 11.77 -20.40
N LEU A 188 5.74 12.72 -21.10
CA LEU A 188 5.04 13.87 -21.69
C LEU A 188 4.02 13.43 -22.76
N LEU A 189 4.31 12.33 -23.45
CA LEU A 189 3.42 11.74 -24.46
C LEU A 189 2.42 10.70 -23.89
N GLY A 190 2.34 10.57 -22.56
CA GLY A 190 1.48 9.58 -21.91
C GLY A 190 2.02 8.14 -21.99
N MET A 191 3.32 7.98 -22.22
CA MET A 191 4.02 6.70 -22.31
C MET A 191 5.02 6.50 -21.16
N GLY A 192 4.81 7.17 -20.05
CA GLY A 192 5.63 7.04 -18.84
C GLY A 192 5.38 5.74 -18.08
N ILE A 193 6.18 5.54 -17.02
CA ILE A 193 6.05 4.37 -16.15
C ILE A 193 4.62 4.33 -15.57
N ASN A 194 3.95 3.18 -15.78
CA ASN A 194 2.56 2.97 -15.34
C ASN A 194 1.54 3.98 -15.93
N ALA A 195 1.87 4.72 -16.97
CA ALA A 195 0.95 5.68 -17.61
C ALA A 195 -0.44 5.10 -17.94
N PRO A 196 -0.58 3.85 -18.45
CA PRO A 196 -1.87 3.26 -18.72
C PRO A 196 -2.78 3.19 -17.50
N ILE A 197 -2.24 2.82 -16.32
CA ILE A 197 -3.01 2.82 -15.05
C ILE A 197 -3.48 4.24 -14.72
N PHE A 198 -2.57 5.23 -14.75
CA PHE A 198 -2.92 6.61 -14.42
C PHE A 198 -3.96 7.18 -15.38
N ILE A 199 -3.86 6.90 -16.68
CA ILE A 199 -4.85 7.30 -17.67
C ILE A 199 -6.22 6.70 -17.34
N LEU A 200 -6.30 5.40 -17.00
CA LEU A 200 -7.55 4.73 -16.64
C LEU A 200 -8.15 5.28 -15.34
N ILE A 201 -7.32 5.57 -14.34
CA ILE A 201 -7.75 6.19 -13.08
C ILE A 201 -8.34 7.58 -13.36
N PHE A 202 -7.63 8.44 -14.10
CA PHE A 202 -8.11 9.75 -14.46
C PHE A 202 -9.38 9.70 -15.34
N TRP A 203 -9.42 8.76 -16.30
CA TRP A 203 -10.62 8.57 -17.13
C TRP A 203 -11.83 8.18 -16.27
N GLN A 204 -11.70 7.21 -15.39
CA GLN A 204 -12.77 6.79 -14.48
C GLN A 204 -13.22 7.94 -13.57
N PHE A 205 -12.27 8.67 -13.09
CA PHE A 205 -12.45 9.77 -12.17
C PHE A 205 -13.22 10.93 -12.86
N PHE A 206 -12.77 11.39 -14.02
CA PHE A 206 -13.45 12.45 -14.75
C PHE A 206 -14.84 12.05 -15.28
N ARG A 207 -15.12 10.76 -15.45
CA ARG A 207 -16.47 10.28 -15.77
C ARG A 207 -17.48 10.52 -14.66
N GLN A 208 -17.05 10.57 -13.41
CA GLN A 208 -17.94 10.80 -12.26
C GLN A 208 -18.36 12.25 -12.11
N VAL A 209 -17.62 13.19 -12.68
CA VAL A 209 -17.98 14.61 -12.65
C VAL A 209 -19.22 14.83 -13.52
N PRO A 210 -20.32 15.41 -13.01
CA PRO A 210 -21.53 15.63 -13.79
C PRO A 210 -21.30 16.49 -15.04
N LYS A 211 -21.82 16.03 -16.18
CA LYS A 211 -21.69 16.79 -17.46
C LYS A 211 -22.31 18.17 -17.37
N VAL A 212 -23.42 18.33 -16.64
CA VAL A 212 -24.13 19.59 -16.46
C VAL A 212 -23.23 20.70 -15.94
N LEU A 213 -22.26 20.41 -15.06
CA LEU A 213 -21.32 21.42 -14.56
C LEU A 213 -20.40 21.96 -15.67
N ILE A 214 -20.05 21.13 -16.61
CA ILE A 214 -19.16 21.51 -17.73
C ILE A 214 -19.97 22.25 -18.80
N GLU A 215 -21.20 21.78 -19.07
CA GLU A 215 -22.13 22.44 -20.00
C GLU A 215 -22.49 23.85 -19.51
N ALA A 216 -22.78 24.02 -18.22
CA ALA A 216 -23.01 25.33 -17.61
C ALA A 216 -21.79 26.26 -17.79
N ALA A 217 -20.58 25.75 -17.52
CA ALA A 217 -19.37 26.54 -17.71
C ALA A 217 -19.12 26.91 -19.17
N GLN A 218 -19.52 26.06 -20.13
CA GLN A 218 -19.42 26.36 -21.56
C GLN A 218 -20.40 27.44 -21.98
N ILE A 219 -21.62 27.46 -21.41
CA ILE A 219 -22.60 28.55 -21.60
C ILE A 219 -22.02 29.87 -21.08
N ASP A 220 -21.28 29.84 -19.95
CA ASP A 220 -20.55 30.98 -19.38
C ASP A 220 -19.28 31.35 -20.17
N GLY A 221 -19.04 30.75 -21.34
CA GLY A 221 -17.90 31.05 -22.19
C GLY A 221 -16.58 30.40 -21.79
N ALA A 222 -16.61 29.38 -20.93
CA ALA A 222 -15.40 28.61 -20.57
C ALA A 222 -15.09 27.57 -21.66
N GLY A 223 -13.91 27.65 -22.27
CA GLY A 223 -13.41 26.58 -23.15
C GLY A 223 -13.04 25.30 -22.38
N TYR A 224 -12.80 24.20 -23.11
CA TYR A 224 -12.51 22.88 -22.54
C TYR A 224 -11.34 22.89 -21.56
N PHE A 225 -10.25 23.60 -21.85
CA PHE A 225 -9.09 23.71 -20.95
C PHE A 225 -9.44 24.45 -19.65
N LYS A 226 -10.24 25.55 -19.76
CA LYS A 226 -10.68 26.29 -18.58
C LYS A 226 -11.59 25.43 -17.69
N SER A 227 -12.49 24.66 -18.31
CA SER A 227 -13.36 23.70 -17.62
C SER A 227 -12.57 22.56 -16.99
N PHE A 228 -11.49 22.09 -17.62
CA PHE A 228 -10.58 21.09 -17.05
C PHE A 228 -9.95 21.60 -15.76
N PHE A 229 -9.25 22.74 -15.79
CA PHE A 229 -8.48 23.24 -14.64
C PHE A 229 -9.36 23.82 -13.53
N ARG A 230 -10.50 24.45 -13.83
CA ARG A 230 -11.34 25.12 -12.83
C ARG A 230 -12.46 24.27 -12.27
N ILE A 231 -12.91 23.26 -12.99
CA ILE A 231 -14.06 22.44 -12.58
C ILE A 231 -13.64 20.99 -12.40
N SER A 232 -13.13 20.34 -13.46
CA SER A 232 -12.91 18.89 -13.43
C SER A 232 -11.77 18.48 -12.51
N LEU A 233 -10.64 19.19 -12.54
CA LEU A 233 -9.49 18.88 -11.73
C LEU A 233 -9.73 19.13 -10.22
N PRO A 234 -10.32 20.26 -9.78
CA PRO A 234 -10.65 20.46 -8.37
C PRO A 234 -11.78 19.57 -7.86
N SER A 235 -12.72 19.18 -8.75
CA SER A 235 -13.79 18.21 -8.39
C SER A 235 -13.26 16.81 -8.17
N ALA A 236 -12.00 16.59 -8.47
CA ALA A 236 -11.23 15.37 -8.34
C ALA A 236 -10.79 15.05 -6.92
N THR A 237 -11.13 15.85 -5.91
CA THR A 237 -10.84 15.55 -4.52
C THR A 237 -11.72 14.41 -3.98
N PRO A 238 -11.19 13.55 -3.10
CA PRO A 238 -11.95 12.44 -2.54
C PRO A 238 -13.25 12.90 -1.86
N GLU A 239 -14.27 12.09 -1.96
CA GLU A 239 -15.66 12.34 -1.52
C GLU A 239 -15.85 12.60 0.00
N SER A 240 -14.77 12.57 0.79
CA SER A 240 -14.81 12.82 2.24
C SER A 240 -15.33 14.22 2.60
N ASP A 241 -15.13 15.21 1.72
CA ASP A 241 -15.53 16.60 1.98
C ASP A 241 -16.91 17.00 1.39
N ARG A 242 -17.54 16.11 0.59
CA ARG A 242 -18.84 16.41 -0.04
C ARG A 242 -20.05 16.27 0.88
N LYS A 243 -19.91 15.70 2.07
CA LYS A 243 -21.03 15.49 3.00
C LYS A 243 -21.38 16.70 3.87
N SER A 244 -20.71 17.83 3.68
CA SER A 244 -20.94 19.03 4.49
C SER A 244 -21.73 20.14 3.79
N VAL A 245 -22.27 19.90 2.59
CA VAL A 245 -23.10 20.91 1.89
C VAL A 245 -24.41 20.25 1.45
N VAL A 246 -25.29 20.02 2.40
CA VAL A 246 -26.76 19.94 2.21
C VAL A 246 -27.40 20.58 3.44
#